data_30607fd01cf04719013e5d378926c152
#
_entry.id   30607fd01cf04719013e5d378926c152
#
_cell.length_a   1.000
_cell.length_b   1.000
_cell.length_c   1.000
_cell.angle_alpha   90.00
_cell.angle_beta   90.00
_cell.angle_gamma   90.00
#
_symmetry.space_group_name_H-M   'P 1'
#
loop_
_entity.id
_entity.type
_entity.pdbx_description
1 polymer ?
#
loop_
_entity_poly.entity_id
_entity_poly.type
_entity_poly.pdbx_seq_one_letter_code
_entity_poly.pdbx_strand_id
1 'polypeptide(L)'
;MSQRNSGPVEIALDGAIDMHTHFGPEHLVEHVVKSPHSVDPIQAAREAADHGMRAIVLKAHEFPSTIAAYFANQAVPEVTSIAGICLDHPVGGLNPHAVECALRGGAQVVWLPTLSAVSDAPAKVRTFFGVEEGIRIVDAAGALLPEVRQILDLVSEYDAVLATGHVSTAEHFAVTREYAGRGRVIVTHALHATTGPRLTVQEVAELAELGAYVEFAAHTCMGEPSTFESVVAAIRRIGPEKSVLATDYGWTTKVPNPAAGLGTYVNALWDEGMDEADLRVMACDNPAVLLGMN
;
A
#
# COMPACT_ATOMS: atom_id res chain seq x y z
N MET A 1 -36.63 0.27 -5.04
CA MET A 1 -35.70 1.28 -5.56
C MET A 1 -36.04 2.59 -4.88
N SER A 2 -35.35 2.90 -3.79
CA SER A 2 -35.44 4.17 -3.10
C SER A 2 -34.56 5.16 -3.85
N GLN A 3 -35.15 6.21 -4.43
CA GLN A 3 -34.39 7.34 -4.95
C GLN A 3 -33.71 8.01 -3.78
N ARG A 4 -32.37 7.85 -3.69
CA ARG A 4 -31.55 8.70 -2.80
C ARG A 4 -31.61 10.11 -3.37
N ASN A 5 -32.31 10.99 -2.66
CA ASN A 5 -32.40 12.40 -2.99
C ASN A 5 -31.13 13.04 -2.41
N SER A 6 -30.10 13.23 -3.21
CA SER A 6 -28.84 13.81 -2.73
C SER A 6 -28.20 14.67 -3.80
N GLY A 7 -27.98 15.92 -3.42
CA GLY A 7 -26.83 16.65 -3.92
C GLY A 7 -25.54 15.87 -3.56
N PRO A 8 -24.37 16.24 -4.08
CA PRO A 8 -23.13 15.52 -3.79
C PRO A 8 -22.91 15.49 -2.27
N VAL A 9 -23.13 14.33 -1.66
CA VAL A 9 -22.74 14.08 -0.27
C VAL A 9 -21.25 13.75 -0.32
N GLU A 10 -20.43 14.69 0.08
CA GLU A 10 -19.01 14.47 0.27
C GLU A 10 -18.82 13.67 1.55
N ILE A 11 -18.30 12.44 1.44
CA ILE A 11 -18.00 11.64 2.62
C ILE A 11 -16.75 12.21 3.27
N ALA A 12 -16.90 12.63 4.53
CA ALA A 12 -15.78 13.16 5.30
C ALA A 12 -14.71 12.09 5.53
N LEU A 13 -13.45 12.47 5.37
CA LEU A 13 -12.29 11.62 5.64
C LEU A 13 -11.86 11.64 7.12
N ASP A 14 -12.71 12.14 8.03
CA ASP A 14 -12.39 12.23 9.45
C ASP A 14 -11.98 10.87 10.02
N GLY A 15 -10.73 10.80 10.46
CA GLY A 15 -10.13 9.59 11.01
C GLY A 15 -9.59 8.62 9.96
N ALA A 16 -9.68 8.91 8.65
CA ALA A 16 -9.13 8.04 7.60
C ALA A 16 -7.60 7.90 7.71
N ILE A 17 -7.10 6.77 7.23
CA ILE A 17 -5.67 6.45 7.19
C ILE A 17 -5.34 5.95 5.78
N ASP A 18 -4.47 6.66 5.08
CA ASP A 18 -3.93 6.17 3.81
C ASP A 18 -2.71 5.29 4.06
N MET A 19 -2.87 3.98 3.81
CA MET A 19 -1.81 2.99 4.02
C MET A 19 -0.71 3.01 2.96
N HIS A 20 -0.83 3.86 1.92
CA HIS A 20 0.05 3.82 0.76
C HIS A 20 0.18 5.21 0.10
N THR A 21 0.99 6.07 0.72
CA THR A 21 1.25 7.44 0.27
C THR A 21 2.70 7.59 -0.21
N HIS A 22 2.90 7.88 -1.49
CA HIS A 22 4.22 8.24 -2.03
C HIS A 22 4.54 9.71 -1.76
N PHE A 23 5.82 10.01 -1.70
CA PHE A 23 6.34 11.36 -1.48
C PHE A 23 7.72 11.52 -2.13
N GLY A 24 8.08 12.74 -2.49
CA GLY A 24 9.40 13.05 -3.06
C GLY A 24 10.38 13.66 -2.05
N PRO A 25 11.66 13.73 -2.46
CA PRO A 25 12.16 13.27 -3.77
C PRO A 25 12.52 11.78 -3.78
N GLU A 26 12.20 11.08 -4.87
CA GLU A 26 12.77 9.79 -5.25
C GLU A 26 13.37 9.94 -6.66
N HIS A 27 14.66 10.11 -6.73
CA HIS A 27 15.33 10.56 -7.98
C HIS A 27 15.25 9.54 -9.12
N LEU A 28 15.30 8.24 -8.80
CA LEU A 28 15.19 7.18 -9.82
C LEU A 28 13.75 7.13 -10.35
N VAL A 29 12.76 7.18 -9.48
CA VAL A 29 11.35 7.18 -9.87
C VAL A 29 11.04 8.41 -10.73
N GLU A 30 11.39 9.62 -10.27
CA GLU A 30 11.18 10.87 -11.02
C GLU A 30 11.85 10.86 -12.39
N HIS A 31 13.08 10.31 -12.49
CA HIS A 31 13.80 10.18 -13.75
C HIS A 31 13.05 9.29 -14.76
N VAL A 32 12.50 8.17 -14.31
CA VAL A 32 11.79 7.20 -15.15
C VAL A 32 10.42 7.72 -15.57
N VAL A 33 9.63 8.22 -14.62
CA VAL A 33 8.26 8.69 -14.89
C VAL A 33 8.24 10.07 -15.55
N LYS A 34 9.39 10.77 -15.59
CA LYS A 34 9.56 12.14 -16.13
C LYS A 34 8.52 13.11 -15.53
N SER A 35 8.36 13.03 -14.24
CA SER A 35 7.48 13.87 -13.44
C SER A 35 8.06 13.95 -12.03
N PRO A 36 8.07 15.13 -11.38
CA PRO A 36 8.32 15.20 -9.95
C PRO A 36 7.20 14.53 -9.18
N HIS A 37 7.50 14.14 -7.95
CA HIS A 37 6.45 13.80 -6.98
C HIS A 37 5.51 14.99 -6.77
N SER A 38 4.26 14.72 -6.45
CA SER A 38 3.27 15.79 -6.28
C SER A 38 3.34 16.44 -4.89
N VAL A 39 3.91 15.72 -3.92
CA VAL A 39 4.06 16.18 -2.52
C VAL A 39 5.41 15.79 -1.94
N ASP A 40 5.94 16.60 -1.06
CA ASP A 40 6.94 16.19 -0.08
C ASP A 40 6.26 15.61 1.18
N PRO A 41 6.99 14.98 2.12
CA PRO A 41 6.35 14.32 3.27
C PRO A 41 5.61 15.29 4.21
N ILE A 42 6.07 16.55 4.31
CA ILE A 42 5.41 17.57 5.13
C ILE A 42 4.15 18.08 4.44
N GLN A 43 4.20 18.26 3.12
CA GLN A 43 3.02 18.63 2.33
C GLN A 43 1.95 17.54 2.39
N ALA A 44 2.33 16.26 2.24
CA ALA A 44 1.41 15.13 2.37
C ALA A 44 0.72 15.11 3.74
N ALA A 45 1.48 15.33 4.83
CA ALA A 45 0.93 15.38 6.18
C ALA A 45 -0.02 16.58 6.37
N ARG A 46 0.33 17.77 5.84
CA ARG A 46 -0.55 18.96 5.93
C ARG A 46 -1.87 18.75 5.20
N GLU A 47 -1.82 18.24 3.98
CA GLU A 47 -3.04 17.93 3.23
C GLU A 47 -3.89 16.88 3.93
N ALA A 48 -3.28 15.85 4.52
CA ALA A 48 -3.99 14.87 5.32
C ALA A 48 -4.67 15.51 6.56
N ALA A 49 -3.99 16.44 7.26
CA ALA A 49 -4.56 17.19 8.38
C ALA A 49 -5.74 18.06 7.93
N ASP A 50 -5.59 18.77 6.80
CA ASP A 50 -6.65 19.64 6.25
C ASP A 50 -7.91 18.83 5.86
N HIS A 51 -7.77 17.53 5.58
CA HIS A 51 -8.87 16.61 5.28
C HIS A 51 -9.35 15.79 6.50
N GLY A 52 -8.89 16.10 7.72
CA GLY A 52 -9.31 15.40 8.93
C GLY A 52 -8.79 13.96 9.06
N MET A 53 -7.77 13.57 8.27
CA MET A 53 -7.20 12.24 8.34
C MET A 53 -6.41 12.02 9.63
N ARG A 54 -6.41 10.79 10.13
CA ARG A 54 -5.69 10.38 11.35
C ARG A 54 -4.21 10.10 11.10
N ALA A 55 -3.91 9.46 9.97
CA ALA A 55 -2.53 9.07 9.64
C ALA A 55 -2.33 8.86 8.14
N ILE A 56 -1.06 8.88 7.74
CA ILE A 56 -0.58 8.47 6.42
C ILE A 56 0.63 7.55 6.57
N VAL A 57 0.74 6.52 5.74
CA VAL A 57 1.93 5.66 5.67
C VAL A 57 2.79 6.09 4.50
N LEU A 58 3.96 6.62 4.81
CA LEU A 58 4.91 7.14 3.84
C LEU A 58 5.71 6.00 3.20
N LYS A 59 5.52 5.79 1.91
CA LYS A 59 6.20 4.76 1.11
C LYS A 59 7.20 5.37 0.15
N ALA A 60 8.43 4.84 0.17
CA ALA A 60 9.46 5.16 -0.81
C ALA A 60 10.14 3.87 -1.32
N HIS A 61 10.55 3.86 -2.58
CA HIS A 61 11.26 2.72 -3.21
C HIS A 61 12.77 2.77 -3.01
N GLU A 62 13.32 3.98 -2.76
CA GLU A 62 14.75 4.21 -2.79
C GLU A 62 15.40 4.19 -1.39
N PHE A 63 14.61 4.37 -0.34
CA PHE A 63 15.12 4.47 1.05
C PHE A 63 14.00 4.18 2.07
N PRO A 64 14.36 3.80 3.34
CA PRO A 64 13.39 3.77 4.42
C PRO A 64 12.87 5.17 4.74
N SER A 65 11.57 5.33 4.89
CA SER A 65 10.94 6.64 5.10
C SER A 65 11.01 7.15 6.55
N THR A 66 11.81 6.54 7.43
CA THR A 66 11.89 6.87 8.86
C THR A 66 12.25 8.34 9.13
N ILE A 67 13.21 8.89 8.41
CA ILE A 67 13.60 10.30 8.56
C ILE A 67 12.51 11.24 8.03
N ALA A 68 11.87 10.88 6.91
CA ALA A 68 10.76 11.65 6.35
C ALA A 68 9.59 11.71 7.34
N ALA A 69 9.18 10.58 7.91
CA ALA A 69 8.12 10.50 8.91
C ALA A 69 8.47 11.28 10.18
N TYR A 70 9.73 11.21 10.64
CA TYR A 70 10.18 12.00 11.79
C TYR A 70 9.97 13.50 11.58
N PHE A 71 10.44 14.05 10.46
CA PHE A 71 10.27 15.48 10.19
C PHE A 71 8.83 15.89 9.88
N ALA A 72 8.06 15.04 9.22
CA ALA A 72 6.64 15.28 9.00
C ALA A 72 5.87 15.38 10.33
N ASN A 73 6.10 14.46 11.27
CA ASN A 73 5.49 14.48 12.61
C ASN A 73 5.92 15.68 13.45
N GLN A 74 7.15 16.21 13.26
CA GLN A 74 7.57 17.43 13.94
C GLN A 74 6.88 18.68 13.36
N ALA A 75 6.62 18.69 12.06
CA ALA A 75 6.06 19.83 11.35
C ALA A 75 4.51 19.87 11.39
N VAL A 76 3.87 18.71 11.48
CA VAL A 76 2.41 18.52 11.43
C VAL A 76 2.00 17.47 12.47
N PRO A 77 1.96 17.84 13.77
CA PRO A 77 1.64 16.88 14.85
C PRO A 77 0.16 16.44 14.87
N GLU A 78 -0.70 17.06 14.09
CA GLU A 78 -2.13 16.75 14.00
C GLU A 78 -2.40 15.43 13.26
N VAL A 79 -1.46 14.99 12.43
CA VAL A 79 -1.54 13.74 11.66
C VAL A 79 -0.32 12.88 11.94
N THR A 80 -0.52 11.59 12.17
CA THR A 80 0.59 10.65 12.35
C THR A 80 1.15 10.25 10.99
N SER A 81 2.38 10.65 10.70
CA SER A 81 3.15 10.14 9.55
C SER A 81 3.89 8.88 9.98
N ILE A 82 3.56 7.76 9.36
CA ILE A 82 4.09 6.44 9.67
C ILE A 82 5.15 6.07 8.65
N ALA A 83 6.28 5.56 9.11
CA ALA A 83 7.36 5.13 8.24
C ALA A 83 7.22 3.68 7.78
N GLY A 84 7.85 3.38 6.65
CA GLY A 84 8.02 2.03 6.13
C GLY A 84 9.33 1.82 5.39
N ILE A 85 9.52 0.62 4.89
CA ILE A 85 10.64 0.23 4.02
C ILE A 85 10.14 -0.68 2.91
N CYS A 86 10.54 -0.38 1.65
CA CYS A 86 10.35 -1.26 0.50
C CYS A 86 11.62 -2.06 0.23
N LEU A 87 11.53 -3.37 0.06
CA LEU A 87 12.69 -4.23 -0.13
C LEU A 87 13.12 -4.29 -1.60
N ASP A 88 13.26 -3.10 -2.19
CA ASP A 88 13.78 -2.92 -3.55
C ASP A 88 15.32 -2.87 -3.57
N HIS A 89 15.92 -2.91 -4.76
CA HIS A 89 17.37 -2.91 -4.93
C HIS A 89 18.11 -1.78 -4.20
N PRO A 90 17.60 -0.52 -4.19
CA PRO A 90 18.29 0.58 -3.52
C PRO A 90 18.53 0.38 -2.02
N VAL A 91 17.66 -0.36 -1.34
CA VAL A 91 17.84 -0.67 0.10
C VAL A 91 18.57 -2.00 0.34
N GLY A 92 19.04 -2.65 -0.75
CA GLY A 92 19.75 -3.93 -0.69
C GLY A 92 18.85 -5.16 -0.82
N GLY A 93 17.64 -5.01 -1.33
CA GLY A 93 16.68 -6.11 -1.58
C GLY A 93 16.24 -6.81 -0.29
N LEU A 94 16.26 -8.14 -0.25
CA LEU A 94 15.91 -8.95 0.91
C LEU A 94 16.99 -8.86 2.00
N ASN A 95 17.10 -7.71 2.63
CA ASN A 95 18.14 -7.39 3.62
C ASN A 95 17.55 -7.28 5.04
N PRO A 96 17.65 -8.35 5.89
CA PRO A 96 17.14 -8.31 7.27
C PRO A 96 17.73 -7.19 8.12
N HIS A 97 19.02 -6.83 7.92
CA HIS A 97 19.65 -5.74 8.69
C HIS A 97 19.06 -4.37 8.35
N ALA A 98 18.71 -4.13 7.08
CA ALA A 98 18.05 -2.89 6.69
C ALA A 98 16.61 -2.83 7.28
N VAL A 99 15.90 -3.96 7.29
CA VAL A 99 14.58 -4.09 7.92
C VAL A 99 14.66 -3.81 9.41
N GLU A 100 15.57 -4.47 10.13
CA GLU A 100 15.76 -4.25 11.57
C GLU A 100 16.09 -2.78 11.89
N CYS A 101 16.96 -2.17 11.09
CA CYS A 101 17.31 -0.75 11.25
C CYS A 101 16.09 0.16 11.04
N ALA A 102 15.27 -0.10 10.01
CA ALA A 102 14.05 0.66 9.75
C ALA A 102 13.02 0.49 10.87
N LEU A 103 12.77 -0.74 11.34
CA LEU A 103 11.82 -1.04 12.41
C LEU A 103 12.26 -0.38 13.74
N ARG A 104 13.54 -0.46 14.11
CA ARG A 104 14.10 0.27 15.26
C ARG A 104 13.98 1.79 15.10
N GLY A 105 14.01 2.29 13.87
CA GLY A 105 13.80 3.69 13.55
C GLY A 105 12.33 4.13 13.52
N GLY A 106 11.38 3.23 13.85
CA GLY A 106 9.95 3.52 13.93
C GLY A 106 9.15 3.18 12.67
N ALA A 107 9.72 2.43 11.71
CA ALA A 107 8.94 1.90 10.60
C ALA A 107 7.90 0.88 11.11
N GLN A 108 6.68 0.94 10.56
CA GLN A 108 5.59 0.05 10.93
C GLN A 108 5.09 -0.79 9.74
N VAL A 109 5.55 -0.52 8.52
CA VAL A 109 5.18 -1.30 7.33
C VAL A 109 6.44 -1.73 6.59
N VAL A 110 6.51 -3.01 6.27
CA VAL A 110 7.58 -3.60 5.46
C VAL A 110 6.96 -4.16 4.20
N TRP A 111 7.24 -3.54 3.05
CA TRP A 111 6.87 -4.06 1.74
C TRP A 111 7.94 -5.03 1.25
N LEU A 112 7.53 -6.23 0.89
CA LEU A 112 8.34 -7.11 0.06
C LEU A 112 8.65 -6.43 -1.28
N PRO A 113 9.56 -6.96 -2.12
CA PRO A 113 9.98 -6.30 -3.34
C PRO A 113 8.80 -5.76 -4.16
N THR A 114 8.92 -4.49 -4.57
CA THR A 114 7.94 -3.81 -5.40
C THR A 114 8.47 -3.64 -6.83
N LEU A 115 8.98 -2.50 -7.23
CA LEU A 115 9.52 -2.28 -8.58
C LEU A 115 10.72 -3.20 -8.93
N SER A 116 11.35 -3.79 -7.93
CA SER A 116 12.42 -4.79 -8.08
C SER A 116 11.92 -6.23 -8.16
N ALA A 117 10.63 -6.50 -7.99
CA ALA A 117 10.10 -7.85 -8.02
C ALA A 117 10.23 -8.48 -9.42
N VAL A 118 10.51 -9.77 -9.46
CA VAL A 118 10.64 -10.51 -10.73
C VAL A 118 9.33 -10.57 -11.53
N SER A 119 8.19 -10.45 -10.88
CA SER A 119 6.86 -10.38 -11.51
C SER A 119 6.61 -9.07 -12.26
N ASP A 120 7.29 -8.00 -11.91
CA ASP A 120 7.38 -6.84 -12.78
C ASP A 120 8.29 -7.18 -13.96
N ALA A 121 7.91 -6.77 -15.18
CA ALA A 121 8.66 -7.13 -16.37
C ALA A 121 10.15 -6.80 -16.23
N PRO A 122 11.08 -7.66 -16.66
CA PRO A 122 12.53 -7.41 -16.56
C PRO A 122 12.96 -6.05 -17.10
N ALA A 123 12.29 -5.56 -18.16
CA ALA A 123 12.51 -4.22 -18.69
C ALA A 123 12.18 -3.11 -17.68
N LYS A 124 11.17 -3.31 -16.82
CA LYS A 124 10.77 -2.36 -15.77
C LYS A 124 11.83 -2.29 -14.67
N VAL A 125 12.27 -3.43 -14.16
CA VAL A 125 13.36 -3.50 -13.16
C VAL A 125 14.63 -2.81 -13.68
N ARG A 126 15.03 -3.12 -14.92
CA ARG A 126 16.18 -2.47 -15.56
C ARG A 126 15.98 -0.96 -15.70
N THR A 127 14.79 -0.53 -16.10
CA THR A 127 14.50 0.88 -16.31
C THR A 127 14.62 1.68 -15.02
N PHE A 128 14.11 1.16 -13.91
CA PHE A 128 14.15 1.85 -12.61
C PHE A 128 15.52 1.74 -11.92
N PHE A 129 16.15 0.58 -11.93
CA PHE A 129 17.30 0.33 -11.05
C PHE A 129 18.61 -0.02 -11.79
N GLY A 130 18.58 -0.12 -13.11
CA GLY A 130 19.77 -0.45 -13.92
C GLY A 130 20.27 -1.88 -13.75
N VAL A 131 19.51 -2.76 -13.11
CA VAL A 131 19.82 -4.17 -12.92
C VAL A 131 18.90 -5.06 -13.76
N GLU A 132 19.40 -6.23 -14.18
CA GLU A 132 18.64 -7.10 -15.08
C GLU A 132 17.77 -8.12 -14.35
N GLU A 133 18.14 -8.49 -13.13
CA GLU A 133 17.46 -9.52 -12.36
C GLU A 133 16.49 -8.90 -11.33
N GLY A 134 15.23 -9.33 -11.39
CA GLY A 134 14.25 -9.05 -10.35
C GLY A 134 14.45 -9.93 -9.12
N ILE A 135 13.96 -9.47 -7.98
CA ILE A 135 14.04 -10.18 -6.71
C ILE A 135 12.90 -11.17 -6.60
N ARG A 136 13.21 -12.43 -6.25
CA ARG A 136 12.26 -13.47 -5.86
C ARG A 136 12.27 -13.63 -4.35
N ILE A 137 11.12 -14.03 -3.78
CA ILE A 137 11.03 -14.33 -2.34
C ILE A 137 10.97 -15.85 -2.07
N VAL A 138 10.88 -16.67 -3.12
CA VAL A 138 10.87 -18.14 -3.03
C VAL A 138 12.01 -18.76 -3.83
N ASP A 139 12.41 -19.96 -3.43
CA ASP A 139 13.33 -20.81 -4.17
C ASP A 139 12.64 -21.54 -5.35
N ALA A 140 13.40 -22.39 -6.06
CA ALA A 140 12.88 -23.16 -7.18
C ALA A 140 11.81 -24.21 -6.78
N ALA A 141 11.71 -24.56 -5.52
CA ALA A 141 10.69 -25.47 -4.98
C ALA A 141 9.43 -24.70 -4.48
N GLY A 142 9.45 -23.37 -4.53
CA GLY A 142 8.35 -22.52 -4.04
C GLY A 142 8.37 -22.27 -2.53
N ALA A 143 9.45 -22.66 -1.84
CA ALA A 143 9.61 -22.36 -0.41
C ALA A 143 10.20 -20.97 -0.20
N LEU A 144 9.74 -20.24 0.83
CA LEU A 144 10.29 -18.93 1.17
C LEU A 144 11.80 -19.01 1.42
N LEU A 145 12.52 -18.03 0.89
CA LEU A 145 13.97 -17.91 1.12
C LEU A 145 14.30 -17.68 2.60
N PRO A 146 15.48 -18.11 3.09
CA PRO A 146 15.88 -17.92 4.48
C PRO A 146 15.85 -16.46 4.92
N GLU A 147 16.27 -15.53 4.05
CA GLU A 147 16.27 -14.10 4.30
C GLU A 147 14.84 -13.57 4.49
N VAL A 148 13.87 -14.09 3.70
CA VAL A 148 12.46 -13.73 3.85
C VAL A 148 11.94 -14.16 5.22
N ARG A 149 12.24 -15.38 5.66
CA ARG A 149 11.85 -15.87 6.99
C ARG A 149 12.42 -15.03 8.12
N GLN A 150 13.68 -14.60 8.01
CA GLN A 150 14.29 -13.68 8.98
C GLN A 150 13.55 -12.33 9.01
N ILE A 151 13.16 -11.82 7.83
CA ILE A 151 12.36 -10.60 7.72
C ILE A 151 10.98 -10.80 8.37
N LEU A 152 10.30 -11.91 8.13
CA LEU A 152 9.01 -12.22 8.75
C LEU A 152 9.11 -12.31 10.27
N ASP A 153 10.20 -12.86 10.80
CA ASP A 153 10.46 -12.92 12.25
C ASP A 153 10.62 -11.52 12.83
N LEU A 154 11.39 -10.64 12.17
CA LEU A 154 11.54 -9.24 12.57
C LEU A 154 10.19 -8.47 12.50
N VAL A 155 9.43 -8.62 11.41
CA VAL A 155 8.11 -7.97 11.27
C VAL A 155 7.17 -8.40 12.40
N SER A 156 7.22 -9.69 12.79
CA SER A 156 6.44 -10.21 13.92
C SER A 156 6.94 -9.69 15.28
N GLU A 157 8.26 -9.65 15.50
CA GLU A 157 8.89 -9.17 16.75
C GLU A 157 8.54 -7.70 17.03
N TYR A 158 8.54 -6.88 16.00
CA TYR A 158 8.25 -5.44 16.12
C TYR A 158 6.75 -5.11 15.95
N ASP A 159 5.87 -6.12 15.87
CA ASP A 159 4.43 -5.95 15.65
C ASP A 159 4.11 -5.03 14.45
N ALA A 160 4.90 -5.15 13.37
CA ALA A 160 4.73 -4.38 12.16
C ALA A 160 3.79 -5.07 11.16
N VAL A 161 3.44 -4.37 10.09
CA VAL A 161 2.62 -4.88 8.98
C VAL A 161 3.53 -5.40 7.86
N LEU A 162 3.28 -6.61 7.39
CA LEU A 162 3.86 -7.12 6.16
C LEU A 162 2.97 -6.75 4.98
N ALA A 163 3.48 -5.96 4.04
CA ALA A 163 2.85 -5.71 2.75
C ALA A 163 3.53 -6.56 1.67
N THR A 164 2.73 -7.24 0.85
CA THR A 164 3.25 -8.26 -0.08
C THR A 164 4.01 -7.70 -1.29
N GLY A 165 3.92 -6.39 -1.53
CA GLY A 165 4.59 -5.76 -2.67
C GLY A 165 4.08 -6.27 -4.02
N HIS A 166 4.98 -6.34 -5.02
CA HIS A 166 4.64 -6.78 -6.38
C HIS A 166 5.09 -8.21 -6.68
N VAL A 167 5.24 -9.04 -5.67
CA VAL A 167 5.66 -10.45 -5.87
C VAL A 167 4.66 -11.22 -6.74
N SER A 168 5.05 -12.33 -7.32
CA SER A 168 4.18 -13.15 -8.18
C SER A 168 2.99 -13.73 -7.41
N THR A 169 1.94 -14.14 -8.12
CA THR A 169 0.76 -14.80 -7.52
C THR A 169 1.16 -15.97 -6.59
N ALA A 170 2.06 -16.84 -7.06
CA ALA A 170 2.53 -17.96 -6.25
C ALA A 170 3.24 -17.51 -4.96
N GLU A 171 4.01 -16.43 -5.03
CA GLU A 171 4.71 -15.84 -3.89
C GLU A 171 3.76 -15.16 -2.92
N HIS A 172 2.70 -14.48 -3.41
CA HIS A 172 1.62 -13.95 -2.54
C HIS A 172 1.02 -15.07 -1.69
N PHE A 173 0.67 -16.20 -2.31
CA PHE A 173 0.12 -17.35 -1.59
C PHE A 173 1.14 -17.99 -0.64
N ALA A 174 2.40 -18.11 -1.05
CA ALA A 174 3.45 -18.69 -0.20
C ALA A 174 3.66 -17.88 1.08
N VAL A 175 3.83 -16.56 0.96
CA VAL A 175 4.07 -15.71 2.13
C VAL A 175 2.82 -15.55 3.00
N THR A 176 1.64 -15.45 2.39
CA THR A 176 0.40 -15.32 3.15
C THR A 176 0.12 -16.58 3.97
N ARG A 177 0.28 -17.78 3.40
CA ARG A 177 0.10 -19.03 4.14
C ARG A 177 1.07 -19.17 5.31
N GLU A 178 2.32 -18.75 5.15
CA GLU A 178 3.32 -18.86 6.21
C GLU A 178 3.14 -17.81 7.30
N TYR A 179 2.64 -16.62 6.99
CA TYR A 179 2.68 -15.49 7.91
C TYR A 179 1.32 -15.01 8.44
N ALA A 180 0.20 -15.14 7.72
CA ALA A 180 -1.09 -14.59 8.15
C ALA A 180 -1.61 -15.09 9.50
N GLY A 181 -1.17 -16.27 9.96
CA GLY A 181 -1.46 -16.80 11.30
C GLY A 181 -0.53 -16.27 12.41
N ARG A 182 0.51 -15.50 12.06
CA ARG A 182 1.56 -15.01 12.97
C ARG A 182 1.57 -13.49 13.10
N GLY A 183 1.04 -12.77 12.12
CA GLY A 183 1.09 -11.33 12.06
C GLY A 183 0.13 -10.73 11.03
N ARG A 184 0.22 -9.43 10.86
CA ARG A 184 -0.66 -8.67 9.98
C ARG A 184 -0.09 -8.64 8.56
N VAL A 185 -0.87 -9.15 7.60
CA VAL A 185 -0.53 -9.17 6.17
C VAL A 185 -1.51 -8.31 5.40
N ILE A 186 -0.99 -7.46 4.52
CA ILE A 186 -1.77 -6.73 3.53
C ILE A 186 -1.28 -7.06 2.11
N VAL A 187 -2.20 -7.47 1.25
CA VAL A 187 -1.93 -7.70 -0.18
C VAL A 187 -1.92 -6.35 -0.87
N THR A 188 -0.78 -5.94 -1.37
CA THR A 188 -0.56 -4.62 -1.98
C THR A 188 -1.31 -4.49 -3.30
N HIS A 189 -2.07 -3.41 -3.51
CA HIS A 189 -2.84 -3.01 -4.71
C HIS A 189 -3.20 -4.18 -5.66
N ALA A 190 -3.96 -5.14 -5.13
CA ALA A 190 -4.14 -6.51 -5.61
C ALA A 190 -4.54 -6.68 -7.09
N LEU A 191 -5.27 -5.73 -7.66
CA LEU A 191 -5.83 -5.82 -9.02
C LEU A 191 -5.13 -4.88 -10.02
N HIS A 192 -3.93 -4.40 -9.72
CA HIS A 192 -3.25 -3.44 -10.57
C HIS A 192 -2.93 -4.03 -11.96
N ALA A 193 -3.37 -3.33 -13.03
CA ALA A 193 -3.33 -3.86 -14.40
C ALA A 193 -1.92 -4.00 -14.98
N THR A 194 -0.97 -3.20 -14.51
CA THR A 194 0.38 -3.10 -15.10
C THR A 194 1.53 -3.32 -14.13
N THR A 195 1.24 -3.44 -12.83
CA THR A 195 2.23 -3.57 -11.78
C THR A 195 1.87 -4.76 -10.89
N GLY A 196 2.85 -5.57 -10.55
CA GLY A 196 2.64 -6.82 -9.83
C GLY A 196 1.97 -7.92 -10.67
N PRO A 197 1.42 -8.96 -10.02
CA PRO A 197 0.98 -10.19 -10.67
C PRO A 197 -0.38 -10.11 -11.37
N ARG A 198 -1.13 -9.01 -11.23
CA ARG A 198 -2.51 -8.87 -11.73
C ARG A 198 -3.43 -9.96 -11.20
N LEU A 199 -3.55 -10.05 -9.88
CA LEU A 199 -4.42 -11.03 -9.23
C LEU A 199 -5.86 -10.93 -9.76
N THR A 200 -6.52 -12.07 -9.89
CA THR A 200 -7.95 -12.14 -10.19
C THR A 200 -8.78 -11.92 -8.93
N VAL A 201 -10.06 -11.57 -9.09
CA VAL A 201 -11.01 -11.44 -7.96
C VAL A 201 -11.10 -12.74 -7.13
N GLN A 202 -10.94 -13.90 -7.79
CA GLN A 202 -10.94 -15.19 -7.11
C GLN A 202 -9.67 -15.38 -6.25
N GLU A 203 -8.48 -15.07 -6.78
CA GLU A 203 -7.21 -15.14 -6.02
C GLU A 203 -7.18 -14.16 -4.85
N VAL A 204 -7.75 -12.96 -5.04
CA VAL A 204 -7.94 -11.98 -3.95
C VAL A 204 -8.81 -12.55 -2.84
N ALA A 205 -9.93 -13.22 -3.19
CA ALA A 205 -10.80 -13.83 -2.19
C ALA A 205 -10.08 -14.96 -1.43
N GLU A 206 -9.33 -15.80 -2.12
CA GLU A 206 -8.56 -16.88 -1.50
C GLU A 206 -7.47 -16.34 -0.54
N LEU A 207 -6.80 -15.24 -0.89
CA LEU A 207 -5.81 -14.59 -0.01
C LEU A 207 -6.48 -13.99 1.23
N ALA A 208 -7.67 -13.39 1.09
CA ALA A 208 -8.46 -12.89 2.21
C ALA A 208 -8.93 -14.03 3.14
N GLU A 209 -9.35 -15.17 2.59
CA GLU A 209 -9.71 -16.39 3.35
C GLU A 209 -8.52 -16.95 4.14
N LEU A 210 -7.29 -16.81 3.64
CA LEU A 210 -6.07 -17.15 4.36
C LEU A 210 -5.73 -16.18 5.51
N GLY A 211 -6.47 -15.08 5.65
CA GLY A 211 -6.33 -14.11 6.75
C GLY A 211 -5.73 -12.76 6.37
N ALA A 212 -5.27 -12.57 5.14
CA ALA A 212 -4.74 -11.28 4.69
C ALA A 212 -5.83 -10.21 4.61
N TYR A 213 -5.44 -8.96 4.84
CA TYR A 213 -6.16 -7.80 4.34
C TYR A 213 -5.79 -7.56 2.88
N VAL A 214 -6.66 -6.92 2.13
CA VAL A 214 -6.45 -6.61 0.71
C VAL A 214 -6.52 -5.12 0.49
N GLU A 215 -5.45 -4.55 -0.02
CA GLU A 215 -5.39 -3.14 -0.41
C GLU A 215 -5.98 -2.93 -1.79
N PHE A 216 -6.95 -2.03 -1.87
CA PHE A 216 -7.51 -1.51 -3.10
C PHE A 216 -7.09 -0.05 -3.25
N ALA A 217 -6.11 0.20 -4.09
CA ALA A 217 -5.54 1.51 -4.28
C ALA A 217 -6.29 2.30 -5.38
N ALA A 218 -6.47 3.61 -5.16
CA ALA A 218 -7.07 4.51 -6.13
C ALA A 218 -6.31 4.49 -7.47
N HIS A 219 -4.97 4.48 -7.41
CA HIS A 219 -4.12 4.43 -8.62
C HIS A 219 -4.38 3.20 -9.49
N THR A 220 -4.80 2.09 -8.87
CA THR A 220 -5.11 0.84 -9.58
C THR A 220 -6.30 1.01 -10.54
N CYS A 221 -7.31 1.76 -10.16
CA CYS A 221 -8.63 1.70 -10.80
C CYS A 221 -9.23 3.05 -11.23
N MET A 222 -8.82 4.16 -10.61
CA MET A 222 -9.36 5.47 -10.98
C MET A 222 -8.85 5.87 -12.37
N GLY A 223 -9.78 6.03 -13.31
CA GLY A 223 -9.47 6.26 -14.72
C GLY A 223 -9.51 5.01 -15.61
N GLU A 224 -9.68 3.81 -15.04
CA GLU A 224 -9.77 2.53 -15.76
C GLU A 224 -11.08 1.81 -15.39
N PRO A 225 -12.21 2.06 -16.10
CA PRO A 225 -13.55 1.58 -15.70
C PRO A 225 -13.63 0.09 -15.45
N SER A 226 -13.03 -0.75 -16.29
CA SER A 226 -13.06 -2.22 -16.14
C SER A 226 -12.30 -2.70 -14.90
N THR A 227 -11.24 -2.00 -14.52
CA THR A 227 -10.49 -2.29 -13.29
C THR A 227 -11.27 -1.81 -12.07
N PHE A 228 -11.93 -0.66 -12.15
CA PHE A 228 -12.80 -0.16 -11.08
C PHE A 228 -13.96 -1.11 -10.79
N GLU A 229 -14.66 -1.61 -11.84
CA GLU A 229 -15.68 -2.65 -11.70
C GLU A 229 -15.15 -3.93 -11.02
N SER A 230 -13.92 -4.33 -11.36
CA SER A 230 -13.26 -5.49 -10.75
C SER A 230 -12.93 -5.24 -9.26
N VAL A 231 -12.50 -4.04 -8.90
CA VAL A 231 -12.28 -3.61 -7.51
C VAL A 231 -13.59 -3.66 -6.72
N VAL A 232 -14.66 -3.08 -7.25
CA VAL A 232 -16.01 -3.12 -6.64
C VAL A 232 -16.46 -4.57 -6.42
N ALA A 233 -16.28 -5.42 -7.44
CA ALA A 233 -16.63 -6.83 -7.35
C ALA A 233 -15.80 -7.58 -6.28
N ALA A 234 -14.52 -7.29 -6.19
CA ALA A 234 -13.62 -7.88 -5.19
C ALA A 234 -14.02 -7.46 -3.77
N ILE A 235 -14.24 -6.15 -3.53
CA ILE A 235 -14.69 -5.65 -2.22
C ILE A 235 -16.01 -6.31 -1.82
N ARG A 236 -17.00 -6.39 -2.72
CA ARG A 236 -18.27 -7.10 -2.45
C ARG A 236 -18.09 -8.58 -2.18
N ARG A 237 -17.08 -9.20 -2.76
CA ARG A 237 -16.78 -10.64 -2.59
C ARG A 237 -16.13 -10.96 -1.24
N ILE A 238 -15.19 -10.13 -0.78
CA ILE A 238 -14.42 -10.40 0.46
C ILE A 238 -14.97 -9.69 1.69
N GLY A 239 -15.84 -8.69 1.49
CA GLY A 239 -16.41 -7.85 2.55
C GLY A 239 -15.51 -6.68 2.97
N PRO A 240 -16.11 -5.67 3.63
CA PRO A 240 -15.39 -4.50 4.10
C PRO A 240 -14.33 -4.86 5.16
N GLU A 241 -14.54 -5.88 5.99
CA GLU A 241 -13.66 -6.26 7.11
C GLU A 241 -12.28 -6.78 6.66
N LYS A 242 -12.14 -7.13 5.39
CA LYS A 242 -10.88 -7.59 4.79
C LYS A 242 -10.33 -6.63 3.76
N SER A 243 -11.01 -5.53 3.49
CA SER A 243 -10.65 -4.53 2.49
C SER A 243 -10.00 -3.31 3.15
N VAL A 244 -8.99 -2.74 2.49
CA VAL A 244 -8.33 -1.50 2.88
C VAL A 244 -8.30 -0.57 1.68
N LEU A 245 -8.78 0.66 1.83
CA LEU A 245 -8.67 1.69 0.80
C LEU A 245 -7.38 2.49 1.01
N ALA A 246 -6.64 2.66 -0.06
CA ALA A 246 -5.41 3.46 -0.10
C ALA A 246 -5.33 4.23 -1.41
N THR A 247 -4.36 5.12 -1.54
CA THR A 247 -4.24 5.89 -2.79
C THR A 247 -3.21 5.36 -3.75
N ASP A 248 -2.03 4.99 -3.29
CA ASP A 248 -0.86 4.78 -4.14
C ASP A 248 -0.56 6.05 -5.00
N TYR A 249 -0.90 7.24 -4.47
CA TYR A 249 -0.65 8.54 -5.08
C TYR A 249 0.53 9.25 -4.39
N GLY A 250 0.98 10.35 -5.01
CA GLY A 250 2.11 11.15 -4.54
C GLY A 250 3.33 11.09 -5.46
N TRP A 251 3.51 10.00 -6.20
CA TRP A 251 4.69 9.75 -7.04
C TRP A 251 4.72 10.56 -8.36
N THR A 252 3.65 11.28 -8.70
CA THR A 252 3.56 12.11 -9.92
C THR A 252 2.53 13.22 -9.77
N THR A 253 2.75 14.33 -10.46
CA THR A 253 1.79 15.44 -10.56
C THR A 253 0.64 15.21 -11.56
N LYS A 254 0.59 14.03 -12.19
CA LYS A 254 -0.42 13.68 -13.22
C LYS A 254 -1.70 13.09 -12.62
N VAL A 255 -1.69 12.80 -11.34
CA VAL A 255 -2.85 12.30 -10.57
C VAL A 255 -3.12 13.25 -9.40
N PRO A 256 -4.28 13.17 -8.74
CA PRO A 256 -4.54 13.96 -7.53
C PRO A 256 -3.49 13.72 -6.44
N ASN A 257 -3.32 14.68 -5.53
CA ASN A 257 -2.55 14.46 -4.32
C ASN A 257 -3.22 13.40 -3.42
N PRO A 258 -2.47 12.71 -2.54
CA PRO A 258 -2.99 11.57 -1.78
C PRO A 258 -4.30 11.83 -1.04
N ALA A 259 -4.37 12.85 -0.19
CA ALA A 259 -5.58 13.11 0.62
C ALA A 259 -6.80 13.43 -0.25
N ALA A 260 -6.67 14.33 -1.22
CA ALA A 260 -7.74 14.65 -2.18
C ALA A 260 -8.11 13.42 -3.03
N GLY A 261 -7.14 12.61 -3.39
CA GLY A 261 -7.33 11.37 -4.15
C GLY A 261 -8.12 10.32 -3.37
N LEU A 262 -7.83 10.15 -2.07
CA LEU A 262 -8.59 9.25 -1.21
C LEU A 262 -10.06 9.69 -1.12
N GLY A 263 -10.32 10.98 -0.92
CA GLY A 263 -11.69 11.51 -0.90
C GLY A 263 -12.44 11.24 -2.21
N THR A 264 -11.80 11.51 -3.34
CA THR A 264 -12.39 11.22 -4.66
C THR A 264 -12.70 9.73 -4.83
N TYR A 265 -11.80 8.86 -4.39
CA TYR A 265 -11.95 7.41 -4.49
C TYR A 265 -13.07 6.88 -3.60
N VAL A 266 -13.14 7.31 -2.35
CA VAL A 266 -14.21 6.95 -1.41
C VAL A 266 -15.57 7.39 -1.96
N ASN A 267 -15.67 8.60 -2.51
CA ASN A 267 -16.92 9.08 -3.12
C ASN A 267 -17.31 8.29 -4.37
N ALA A 268 -16.34 7.86 -5.20
CA ALA A 268 -16.63 7.01 -6.35
C ALA A 268 -17.21 5.64 -5.93
N LEU A 269 -16.68 5.05 -4.84
CA LEU A 269 -17.22 3.80 -4.27
C LEU A 269 -18.62 4.00 -3.65
N TRP A 270 -18.87 5.15 -3.03
CA TRP A 270 -20.20 5.53 -2.56
C TRP A 270 -21.21 5.62 -3.71
N ASP A 271 -20.84 6.24 -4.83
CA ASP A 271 -21.68 6.36 -6.02
C ASP A 271 -22.03 4.98 -6.63
N GLU A 272 -21.14 3.99 -6.47
CA GLU A 272 -21.39 2.57 -6.81
C GLU A 272 -22.30 1.85 -5.79
N GLY A 273 -22.75 2.55 -4.76
CA GLY A 273 -23.72 2.05 -3.78
C GLY A 273 -23.11 1.32 -2.59
N MET A 274 -21.84 1.52 -2.28
CA MET A 274 -21.27 1.07 -1.01
C MET A 274 -21.80 1.94 0.14
N ASP A 275 -22.04 1.32 1.29
CA ASP A 275 -22.54 2.05 2.45
C ASP A 275 -21.42 2.82 3.16
N GLU A 276 -21.77 3.98 3.75
CA GLU A 276 -20.80 4.82 4.46
C GLU A 276 -20.10 4.06 5.60
N ALA A 277 -20.83 3.20 6.31
CA ALA A 277 -20.27 2.37 7.38
C ALA A 277 -19.17 1.44 6.83
N ASP A 278 -19.38 0.80 5.69
CA ASP A 278 -18.41 -0.08 5.04
C ASP A 278 -17.19 0.72 4.56
N LEU A 279 -17.41 1.90 3.99
CA LEU A 279 -16.31 2.79 3.56
C LEU A 279 -15.45 3.24 4.75
N ARG A 280 -16.07 3.52 5.90
CA ARG A 280 -15.34 3.85 7.13
C ARG A 280 -14.54 2.66 7.67
N VAL A 281 -15.11 1.46 7.66
CA VAL A 281 -14.36 0.24 8.02
C VAL A 281 -13.11 0.12 7.16
N MET A 282 -13.23 0.31 5.84
CA MET A 282 -12.13 0.14 4.90
C MET A 282 -11.09 1.28 4.93
N ALA A 283 -11.50 2.51 5.19
CA ALA A 283 -10.61 3.68 5.16
C ALA A 283 -10.11 4.10 6.55
N CYS A 284 -10.76 3.70 7.64
CA CYS A 284 -10.41 4.12 9.00
C CYS A 284 -10.09 2.93 9.91
N ASP A 285 -11.04 1.99 10.08
CA ASP A 285 -10.95 0.99 11.14
C ASP A 285 -9.92 -0.11 10.83
N ASN A 286 -9.97 -0.70 9.63
CA ASN A 286 -9.00 -1.71 9.21
C ASN A 286 -7.55 -1.18 9.18
N PRO A 287 -7.27 0.00 8.59
CA PRO A 287 -5.96 0.61 8.70
C PRO A 287 -5.50 0.84 10.14
N ALA A 288 -6.41 1.31 11.03
CA ALA A 288 -6.11 1.52 12.44
C ALA A 288 -5.76 0.18 13.15
N VAL A 289 -6.52 -0.88 12.89
CA VAL A 289 -6.22 -2.24 13.40
C VAL A 289 -4.86 -2.73 12.90
N LEU A 290 -4.60 -2.57 11.59
CA LEU A 290 -3.31 -2.97 10.99
C LEU A 290 -2.13 -2.23 11.63
N LEU A 291 -2.29 -0.98 12.01
CA LEU A 291 -1.22 -0.13 12.57
C LEU A 291 -1.21 -0.11 14.11
N GLY A 292 -2.10 -0.88 14.77
CA GLY A 292 -2.20 -0.88 16.24
C GLY A 292 -2.62 0.47 16.82
N MET A 293 -3.36 1.26 16.06
CA MET A 293 -3.86 2.60 16.42
C MET A 293 -5.31 2.54 16.95
N ASN A 294 -5.59 1.72 17.93
CA ASN A 294 -6.94 1.58 18.53
C ASN A 294 -7.30 2.72 19.49
#